data_c7051e39a5fb964d422a8247ade45171
#
_entry.id   c7051e39a5fb964d422a8247ade45171
#
_cell.length_a   1.000
_cell.length_b   1.000
_cell.length_c   1.000
_cell.angle_alpha   90.00
_cell.angle_beta   90.00
_cell.angle_gamma   90.00
#
_symmetry.space_group_name_H-M   'P 1'
#
loop_
_entity.id
_entity.type
_entity.pdbx_description
1 polymer ?
#
loop_
_entity_poly.entity_id
_entity_poly.type
_entity_poly.pdbx_seq_one_letter_code
_entity_poly.pdbx_strand_id
1 'polypeptide(L)'
;MRFIHLFILLFTVIGYGAGTLPYELDAKIKHIPLNSNNYSIHIQEINSQTPIASWNAHKERVPASVIKLLTTYAGLLELGYDYRWETKFLHTGYISKGILRGDLIVKASGDPTLGTKDLDDILTQLQSFGIKSILGNIVIDRTLFDVSTKNNSGFDKNKYSPYNAMPDAMMFNQRKSTLCVTSQGKHIKIQRDIPDWSYKVVNKIRPVNGSCKKGRSWPRVSISEKGSESVITFSGKLAKRCGKRTICKIVTKPYRSFYYALKGEMKKRGIKFKGTIKLRRTPNKATYLFSHLSVPLEDIISIIAKKSNNLMARQLMLTLGAKHYGSLATPYKGGQAIEKILNRYDILEYGTTFIANGSGLSRVSKITAQSLGNLLEHGATNYGQRWMDTLSIAGIDGTIRRRFRHSTVYGRAWMKTGTIRHVSNIAGYVEGNSGARYVVVILVNDKKSSLYGRKLANTVIEWVANNL
;
A
#
# COMPACT_ATOMS: atom_id res chain seq x y z
N MET A 1 -59.30 39.16 16.36
CA MET A 1 -58.07 39.51 15.63
C MET A 1 -56.92 38.71 16.23
N ARG A 2 -56.46 37.66 15.55
CA ARG A 2 -55.33 36.85 15.97
C ARG A 2 -54.11 37.31 15.16
N PHE A 3 -53.11 37.85 15.81
CA PHE A 3 -51.80 38.17 15.19
C PHE A 3 -50.96 36.91 15.08
N ILE A 4 -50.66 36.51 13.84
CA ILE A 4 -49.71 35.46 13.51
C ILE A 4 -48.34 36.12 13.45
N HIS A 5 -47.44 35.78 14.42
CA HIS A 5 -46.04 36.19 14.34
C HIS A 5 -45.30 35.23 13.46
N LEU A 6 -44.91 35.71 12.28
CA LEU A 6 -44.08 34.99 11.30
C LEU A 6 -42.62 35.09 11.79
N PHE A 7 -42.05 34.00 12.33
CA PHE A 7 -40.63 33.91 12.64
C PHE A 7 -39.88 33.59 11.32
N ILE A 8 -39.22 34.60 10.77
CA ILE A 8 -38.28 34.40 9.64
C ILE A 8 -36.98 33.90 10.23
N LEU A 9 -36.68 32.58 10.09
CA LEU A 9 -35.36 32.00 10.36
C LEU A 9 -34.42 32.43 9.22
N LEU A 10 -33.58 33.42 9.47
CA LEU A 10 -32.44 33.74 8.63
C LEU A 10 -31.41 32.61 8.76
N PHE A 11 -31.37 31.70 7.77
CA PHE A 11 -30.22 30.83 7.59
C PHE A 11 -29.08 31.68 7.03
N THR A 12 -28.17 32.09 7.90
CA THR A 12 -26.86 32.60 7.48
C THR A 12 -26.09 31.43 6.85
N VAL A 13 -26.06 31.37 5.53
CA VAL A 13 -25.09 30.56 4.79
C VAL A 13 -23.71 31.16 5.07
N ILE A 14 -22.97 30.58 6.03
CA ILE A 14 -21.57 30.90 6.25
C ILE A 14 -20.85 30.38 5.00
N GLY A 15 -20.67 31.25 4.01
CA GLY A 15 -19.76 31.01 2.92
C GLY A 15 -18.35 30.91 3.51
N TYR A 16 -17.79 29.69 3.60
CA TYR A 16 -16.39 29.52 3.94
C TYR A 16 -15.57 30.25 2.88
N GLY A 17 -15.04 31.42 3.20
CA GLY A 17 -14.06 32.12 2.39
C GLY A 17 -12.86 31.23 2.12
N ALA A 18 -12.08 31.55 1.10
CA ALA A 18 -10.91 30.76 0.68
C ALA A 18 -9.86 30.54 1.81
N GLY A 19 -9.98 31.28 2.91
CA GLY A 19 -9.07 31.23 4.05
C GLY A 19 -7.89 32.21 3.90
N THR A 20 -6.92 32.15 4.84
CA THR A 20 -5.81 33.07 4.93
C THR A 20 -4.49 32.38 4.58
N LEU A 21 -3.60 33.11 3.88
CA LEU A 21 -2.20 32.75 3.71
C LEU A 21 -1.34 33.90 4.25
N PRO A 22 -0.19 33.62 4.88
CA PRO A 22 0.79 34.65 5.19
C PRO A 22 1.19 35.41 3.93
N TYR A 23 1.28 36.74 4.01
CA TYR A 23 1.56 37.61 2.85
C TYR A 23 2.79 37.17 2.07
N GLU A 24 3.88 36.85 2.75
CA GLU A 24 5.13 36.42 2.09
C GLU A 24 4.97 35.08 1.36
N LEU A 25 4.20 34.13 1.92
CA LEU A 25 3.91 32.86 1.27
C LEU A 25 3.05 33.07 0.03
N ASP A 26 1.98 33.87 0.16
CA ASP A 26 1.09 34.20 -0.97
C ASP A 26 1.89 34.87 -2.11
N ALA A 27 2.76 35.83 -1.81
CA ALA A 27 3.61 36.49 -2.78
C ALA A 27 4.52 35.49 -3.55
N LYS A 28 5.04 34.46 -2.87
CA LYS A 28 5.87 33.41 -3.50
C LYS A 28 5.10 32.46 -4.39
N ILE A 29 3.84 32.12 -4.03
CA ILE A 29 3.07 31.12 -4.76
C ILE A 29 2.15 31.67 -5.86
N LYS A 30 1.73 32.94 -5.79
CA LYS A 30 0.82 33.57 -6.76
C LYS A 30 1.29 33.52 -8.21
N HIS A 31 2.61 33.42 -8.45
CA HIS A 31 3.19 33.32 -9.79
C HIS A 31 3.24 31.87 -10.32
N ILE A 32 2.82 30.88 -9.52
CA ILE A 32 2.76 29.50 -9.96
C ILE A 32 1.44 29.32 -10.76
N PRO A 33 1.48 28.89 -12.04
CA PRO A 33 0.31 28.89 -12.91
C PRO A 33 -0.64 27.73 -12.61
N LEU A 34 -1.13 27.67 -11.37
CA LEU A 34 -2.20 26.82 -10.87
C LEU A 34 -3.41 27.71 -10.53
N ASN A 35 -4.62 27.18 -10.75
CA ASN A 35 -5.81 27.87 -10.28
C ASN A 35 -5.88 27.76 -8.74
N SER A 36 -6.06 28.89 -8.05
CA SER A 36 -6.11 28.98 -6.58
C SER A 36 -7.24 28.14 -5.98
N ASN A 37 -8.33 27.92 -6.71
CA ASN A 37 -9.42 27.04 -6.31
C ASN A 37 -9.08 25.53 -6.40
N ASN A 38 -7.99 25.18 -7.08
CA ASN A 38 -7.60 23.79 -7.36
C ASN A 38 -6.52 23.25 -6.43
N TYR A 39 -6.12 24.02 -5.42
CA TYR A 39 -5.25 23.54 -4.36
C TYR A 39 -5.77 23.92 -2.98
N SER A 40 -5.33 23.16 -1.97
CA SER A 40 -5.57 23.42 -0.55
C SER A 40 -4.24 23.40 0.18
N ILE A 41 -4.07 24.32 1.15
CA ILE A 41 -2.90 24.41 2.03
C ILE A 41 -3.40 24.50 3.46
N HIS A 42 -2.80 23.69 4.35
CA HIS A 42 -2.98 23.80 5.78
C HIS A 42 -1.61 23.72 6.45
N ILE A 43 -1.28 24.72 7.28
CA ILE A 43 -0.02 24.79 8.04
C ILE A 43 -0.40 25.13 9.47
N GLN A 44 0.05 24.33 10.42
CA GLN A 44 -0.23 24.53 11.86
C GLN A 44 0.98 24.08 12.66
N GLU A 45 1.35 24.85 13.67
CA GLU A 45 2.36 24.43 14.64
C GLU A 45 1.77 23.31 15.52
N ILE A 46 2.55 22.29 15.84
CA ILE A 46 2.12 21.18 16.69
C ILE A 46 1.78 21.75 18.10
N ASN A 47 0.63 21.32 18.63
CA ASN A 47 -0.02 21.78 19.86
C ASN A 47 -0.61 23.21 19.78
N SER A 48 -0.65 23.86 18.62
CA SER A 48 -1.38 25.13 18.44
C SER A 48 -2.86 24.87 18.12
N GLN A 49 -3.73 25.78 18.59
CA GLN A 49 -5.15 25.75 18.27
C GLN A 49 -5.49 26.48 16.95
N THR A 50 -4.59 27.31 16.46
CA THR A 50 -4.82 28.13 15.28
C THR A 50 -3.84 27.81 14.16
N PRO A 51 -4.34 27.59 12.92
CA PRO A 51 -3.45 27.39 11.79
C PRO A 51 -2.77 28.69 11.37
N ILE A 52 -1.51 28.60 10.98
CA ILE A 52 -0.73 29.70 10.37
C ILE A 52 -1.21 29.98 8.96
N ALA A 53 -1.63 28.92 8.24
CA ALA A 53 -2.22 29.02 6.90
C ALA A 53 -3.37 28.01 6.77
N SER A 54 -4.51 28.50 6.27
CA SER A 54 -5.72 27.71 6.00
C SER A 54 -6.33 28.15 4.67
N TRP A 55 -5.84 27.62 3.55
CA TRP A 55 -6.36 27.95 2.22
C TRP A 55 -7.15 26.79 1.63
N ASN A 56 -8.44 27.00 1.36
CA ASN A 56 -9.36 25.93 0.90
C ASN A 56 -9.24 24.65 1.74
N ALA A 57 -8.91 24.75 3.05
CA ALA A 57 -8.56 23.60 3.88
C ALA A 57 -9.71 22.63 4.07
N HIS A 58 -10.96 23.12 4.07
CA HIS A 58 -12.20 22.34 4.21
C HIS A 58 -12.74 21.81 2.86
N LYS A 59 -12.09 22.13 1.74
CA LYS A 59 -12.53 21.68 0.44
C LYS A 59 -12.11 20.24 0.17
N GLU A 60 -13.07 19.40 -0.23
CA GLU A 60 -12.81 18.02 -0.61
C GLU A 60 -11.84 17.92 -1.80
N ARG A 61 -10.84 17.06 -1.66
CA ARG A 61 -9.84 16.79 -2.69
C ARG A 61 -9.64 15.30 -2.92
N VAL A 62 -9.28 14.91 -4.14
CA VAL A 62 -8.81 13.57 -4.43
C VAL A 62 -7.43 13.40 -3.79
N PRO A 63 -7.28 12.51 -2.80
CA PRO A 63 -6.05 12.43 -2.01
C PRO A 63 -4.88 11.76 -2.73
N ALA A 64 -5.13 10.91 -3.73
CA ALA A 64 -4.14 9.96 -4.18
C ALA A 64 -3.49 9.25 -2.97
N SER A 65 -2.17 8.96 -3.01
CA SER A 65 -1.53 8.15 -1.96
C SER A 65 -1.34 8.84 -0.60
N VAL A 66 -1.73 10.11 -0.40
CA VAL A 66 -1.73 10.70 0.95
C VAL A 66 -2.83 10.09 1.84
N ILE A 67 -3.87 9.48 1.25
CA ILE A 67 -4.89 8.73 2.01
C ILE A 67 -4.31 7.56 2.81
N LYS A 68 -3.11 7.10 2.46
CA LYS A 68 -2.40 6.08 3.25
C LYS A 68 -2.10 6.53 4.67
N LEU A 69 -2.03 7.84 4.94
CA LEU A 69 -1.95 8.37 6.29
C LEU A 69 -3.16 7.92 7.12
N LEU A 70 -4.38 8.04 6.56
CA LEU A 70 -5.59 7.57 7.24
C LEU A 70 -5.52 6.05 7.50
N THR A 71 -5.16 5.28 6.47
CA THR A 71 -5.12 3.82 6.56
C THR A 71 -4.09 3.34 7.57
N THR A 72 -2.90 3.92 7.59
CA THR A 72 -1.82 3.52 8.50
C THR A 72 -2.07 4.00 9.92
N TYR A 73 -2.60 5.21 10.06
CA TYR A 73 -2.89 5.78 11.37
C TYR A 73 -4.08 5.07 12.06
N ALA A 74 -5.16 4.80 11.31
CA ALA A 74 -6.25 3.97 11.82
C ALA A 74 -5.77 2.55 12.20
N GLY A 75 -4.84 1.99 11.42
CA GLY A 75 -4.18 0.73 11.76
C GLY A 75 -3.42 0.80 13.08
N LEU A 76 -2.67 1.87 13.29
CA LEU A 76 -1.91 2.10 14.52
C LEU A 76 -2.84 2.26 15.72
N LEU A 77 -3.90 3.09 15.62
CA LEU A 77 -4.88 3.32 16.68
C LEU A 77 -5.62 2.06 17.10
N GLU A 78 -5.94 1.19 16.14
CA GLU A 78 -6.79 0.01 16.39
C GLU A 78 -5.99 -1.25 16.77
N LEU A 79 -4.76 -1.39 16.28
CA LEU A 79 -3.98 -2.61 16.41
C LEU A 79 -2.72 -2.44 17.27
N GLY A 80 -2.16 -1.22 17.36
CA GLY A 80 -0.88 -0.95 18.02
C GLY A 80 0.34 -1.30 17.14
N TYR A 81 1.52 -0.78 17.51
CA TYR A 81 2.77 -0.97 16.76
C TYR A 81 3.20 -2.43 16.65
N ASP A 82 2.99 -3.21 17.70
CA ASP A 82 3.51 -4.58 17.85
C ASP A 82 2.61 -5.65 17.23
N TYR A 83 1.44 -5.24 16.69
CA TYR A 83 0.51 -6.17 16.06
C TYR A 83 1.18 -6.95 14.94
N ARG A 84 0.93 -8.28 14.92
CA ARG A 84 1.42 -9.20 13.89
C ARG A 84 0.26 -10.00 13.32
N TRP A 85 0.24 -10.20 12.01
CA TRP A 85 -0.68 -11.13 11.37
C TRP A 85 -0.27 -12.55 11.67
N GLU A 86 -1.23 -13.38 12.07
CA GLU A 86 -1.02 -14.76 12.43
C GLU A 86 -1.59 -15.69 11.37
N THR A 87 -0.75 -16.29 10.51
CA THR A 87 -1.14 -17.33 9.56
C THR A 87 -1.09 -18.68 10.24
N LYS A 88 -2.26 -19.33 10.45
CA LYS A 88 -2.38 -20.58 11.20
C LYS A 88 -2.23 -21.78 10.30
N PHE A 89 -1.47 -22.76 10.78
CA PHE A 89 -1.34 -24.07 10.18
C PHE A 89 -2.06 -25.09 11.07
N LEU A 90 -2.99 -25.83 10.44
CA LEU A 90 -3.84 -26.83 11.08
C LEU A 90 -3.84 -28.10 10.24
N HIS A 91 -4.42 -29.17 10.76
CA HIS A 91 -4.64 -30.39 9.98
C HIS A 91 -6.00 -31.02 10.27
N THR A 92 -6.47 -31.85 9.35
CA THR A 92 -7.51 -32.86 9.60
C THR A 92 -6.87 -34.23 9.75
N GLY A 93 -7.63 -35.19 10.26
CA GLY A 93 -7.13 -36.55 10.48
C GLY A 93 -6.09 -36.62 11.62
N TYR A 94 -5.09 -37.48 11.47
CA TYR A 94 -4.09 -37.75 12.52
C TYR A 94 -2.69 -37.94 11.96
N ILE A 95 -1.68 -37.73 12.82
CA ILE A 95 -0.26 -37.95 12.52
C ILE A 95 0.17 -39.25 13.15
N SER A 96 0.73 -40.16 12.34
CA SER A 96 1.25 -41.45 12.81
C SER A 96 2.50 -41.83 12.02
N LYS A 97 3.57 -42.24 12.72
CA LYS A 97 4.86 -42.65 12.12
C LYS A 97 5.40 -41.64 11.09
N GLY A 98 5.25 -40.33 11.34
CA GLY A 98 5.69 -39.27 10.46
C GLY A 98 4.78 -39.01 9.26
N ILE A 99 3.60 -39.58 9.21
CA ILE A 99 2.64 -39.43 8.13
C ILE A 99 1.40 -38.68 8.62
N LEU A 100 1.11 -37.53 8.05
CA LEU A 100 -0.19 -36.86 8.21
C LEU A 100 -1.21 -37.56 7.29
N ARG A 101 -2.15 -38.30 7.93
CA ARG A 101 -3.29 -38.95 7.25
C ARG A 101 -4.50 -38.00 7.26
N GLY A 102 -4.40 -36.94 6.50
CA GLY A 102 -5.38 -35.88 6.42
C GLY A 102 -4.84 -34.70 5.61
N ASP A 103 -5.57 -33.62 5.55
CA ASP A 103 -5.20 -32.40 4.85
C ASP A 103 -4.35 -31.50 5.76
N LEU A 104 -3.33 -30.84 5.20
CA LEU A 104 -2.70 -29.67 5.81
C LEU A 104 -3.50 -28.43 5.47
N ILE A 105 -3.93 -27.68 6.48
CA ILE A 105 -4.76 -26.50 6.34
C ILE A 105 -3.94 -25.26 6.62
N VAL A 106 -4.00 -24.26 5.76
CA VAL A 106 -3.41 -22.93 5.93
C VAL A 106 -4.56 -21.94 6.04
N LYS A 107 -4.83 -21.45 7.27
CA LYS A 107 -5.81 -20.40 7.51
C LYS A 107 -5.15 -19.06 7.38
N ALA A 108 -5.42 -18.39 6.28
CA ALA A 108 -4.77 -17.14 5.89
C ALA A 108 -5.33 -15.95 6.68
N SER A 109 -4.43 -15.09 7.15
CA SER A 109 -4.73 -13.93 7.99
C SER A 109 -4.72 -12.58 7.25
N GLY A 110 -4.35 -12.56 5.97
CA GLY A 110 -4.11 -11.30 5.26
C GLY A 110 -2.73 -10.70 5.49
N ASP A 111 -1.76 -11.48 5.99
CA ASP A 111 -0.39 -11.03 6.20
C ASP A 111 0.19 -10.39 4.92
N PRO A 112 0.53 -9.08 4.95
CA PRO A 112 1.06 -8.39 3.77
C PRO A 112 2.54 -8.71 3.48
N THR A 113 3.22 -9.45 4.37
CA THR A 113 4.67 -9.69 4.32
C THR A 113 5.06 -11.13 4.04
N LEU A 114 4.13 -12.07 4.17
CA LEU A 114 4.39 -13.49 3.94
C LEU A 114 5.03 -13.71 2.55
N GLY A 115 6.19 -14.36 2.54
CA GLY A 115 6.97 -14.56 1.33
C GLY A 115 7.85 -15.81 1.36
N THR A 116 8.66 -15.97 0.33
CA THR A 116 9.53 -17.14 0.17
C THR A 116 10.52 -17.30 1.33
N LYS A 117 10.98 -16.19 1.92
CA LYS A 117 11.90 -16.19 3.06
C LYS A 117 11.32 -16.88 4.31
N ASP A 118 9.99 -16.87 4.44
CA ASP A 118 9.29 -17.40 5.61
C ASP A 118 9.00 -18.90 5.49
N LEU A 119 9.15 -19.48 4.27
CA LEU A 119 8.88 -20.90 4.02
C LEU A 119 9.86 -21.82 4.76
N ASP A 120 11.07 -21.36 5.01
CA ASP A 120 12.08 -22.14 5.74
C ASP A 120 11.64 -22.39 7.18
N ASP A 121 11.25 -21.33 7.88
CA ASP A 121 10.72 -21.40 9.24
C ASP A 121 9.42 -22.23 9.31
N ILE A 122 8.48 -21.96 8.40
CA ILE A 122 7.21 -22.72 8.31
C ILE A 122 7.48 -24.22 8.17
N LEU A 123 8.42 -24.63 7.32
CA LEU A 123 8.72 -26.05 7.13
C LEU A 123 9.52 -26.64 8.29
N THR A 124 10.35 -25.87 8.96
CA THR A 124 11.02 -26.28 10.19
C THR A 124 10.00 -26.57 11.29
N GLN A 125 9.04 -25.69 11.49
CA GLN A 125 7.93 -25.92 12.43
C GLN A 125 7.09 -27.14 12.00
N LEU A 126 6.78 -27.32 10.72
CA LEU A 126 6.04 -28.51 10.25
C LEU A 126 6.81 -29.81 10.57
N GLN A 127 8.13 -29.82 10.40
CA GLN A 127 8.98 -30.98 10.67
C GLN A 127 9.14 -31.25 12.18
N SER A 128 9.05 -30.25 13.06
CA SER A 128 9.08 -30.44 14.51
C SER A 128 7.89 -31.28 15.05
N PHE A 129 6.76 -31.28 14.32
CA PHE A 129 5.63 -32.18 14.55
C PHE A 129 5.87 -33.59 14.00
N GLY A 130 7.08 -33.88 13.54
CA GLY A 130 7.47 -35.17 12.99
C GLY A 130 6.91 -35.47 11.59
N ILE A 131 6.33 -34.48 10.88
CA ILE A 131 5.66 -34.70 9.58
C ILE A 131 6.72 -34.84 8.48
N LYS A 132 6.83 -36.07 7.95
CA LYS A 132 7.70 -36.43 6.80
C LYS A 132 6.91 -36.68 5.52
N SER A 133 5.60 -36.87 5.64
CA SER A 133 4.70 -37.10 4.49
C SER A 133 3.29 -36.58 4.76
N ILE A 134 2.65 -36.05 3.74
CA ILE A 134 1.24 -35.60 3.78
C ILE A 134 0.50 -36.38 2.70
N LEU A 135 -0.54 -37.14 3.09
CA LEU A 135 -1.36 -37.94 2.16
C LEU A 135 -2.53 -37.16 1.59
N GLY A 136 -3.10 -36.21 2.36
CA GLY A 136 -4.19 -35.37 1.93
C GLY A 136 -3.76 -34.20 1.07
N ASN A 137 -4.55 -33.14 1.06
CA ASN A 137 -4.36 -31.93 0.25
C ASN A 137 -3.74 -30.80 1.09
N ILE A 138 -3.26 -29.76 0.42
CA ILE A 138 -3.04 -28.46 1.04
C ILE A 138 -4.32 -27.63 0.84
N VAL A 139 -5.04 -27.41 1.94
CA VAL A 139 -6.26 -26.59 1.97
C VAL A 139 -5.90 -25.17 2.35
N ILE A 140 -6.28 -24.20 1.52
CA ILE A 140 -6.06 -22.79 1.83
C ILE A 140 -7.42 -22.15 2.12
N ASP A 141 -7.58 -21.71 3.37
CA ASP A 141 -8.72 -20.91 3.80
C ASP A 141 -8.37 -19.43 3.65
N ARG A 142 -9.04 -18.79 2.72
CA ARG A 142 -8.89 -17.36 2.42
C ARG A 142 -10.15 -16.56 2.67
N THR A 143 -11.09 -17.12 3.44
CA THR A 143 -12.42 -16.55 3.66
C THR A 143 -12.43 -15.33 4.59
N LEU A 144 -11.30 -14.90 5.11
CA LEU A 144 -11.18 -13.66 5.87
C LEU A 144 -11.60 -12.44 5.04
N PHE A 145 -11.25 -12.43 3.74
CA PHE A 145 -11.57 -11.35 2.81
C PHE A 145 -12.49 -11.82 1.69
N ASP A 146 -13.50 -11.02 1.41
CA ASP A 146 -14.31 -11.14 0.18
C ASP A 146 -13.83 -10.09 -0.82
N VAL A 147 -12.90 -10.48 -1.66
CA VAL A 147 -12.31 -9.61 -2.66
C VAL A 147 -12.46 -10.18 -4.06
N SER A 148 -12.45 -9.30 -5.04
CA SER A 148 -12.58 -9.67 -6.46
C SER A 148 -11.60 -10.78 -6.85
N THR A 149 -12.08 -11.73 -7.63
CA THR A 149 -11.25 -12.77 -8.28
C THR A 149 -10.29 -12.20 -9.33
N LYS A 150 -10.47 -10.94 -9.74
CA LYS A 150 -9.60 -10.24 -10.69
C LYS A 150 -8.17 -10.09 -10.15
N ASN A 151 -7.19 -10.12 -11.04
CA ASN A 151 -5.78 -9.95 -10.67
C ASN A 151 -5.40 -8.50 -10.37
N ASN A 152 -6.12 -7.54 -10.92
CA ASN A 152 -5.79 -6.12 -10.86
C ASN A 152 -7.01 -5.24 -10.57
N SER A 153 -6.76 -4.00 -10.12
CA SER A 153 -7.78 -3.03 -9.72
C SER A 153 -8.54 -2.39 -10.88
N GLY A 154 -8.09 -2.56 -12.12
CA GLY A 154 -8.67 -1.88 -13.28
C GLY A 154 -8.44 -0.37 -13.34
N PHE A 155 -7.60 0.20 -12.48
CA PHE A 155 -7.37 1.64 -12.37
C PHE A 155 -6.85 2.28 -13.66
N ASP A 156 -5.94 1.58 -14.35
CA ASP A 156 -5.35 2.01 -15.62
C ASP A 156 -5.02 0.84 -16.56
N LYS A 157 -4.44 1.17 -17.73
CA LYS A 157 -4.06 0.18 -18.76
C LYS A 157 -2.91 -0.75 -18.34
N ASN A 158 -2.18 -0.43 -17.27
CA ASN A 158 -1.04 -1.24 -16.80
C ASN A 158 -1.49 -2.40 -15.89
N LYS A 159 -2.39 -3.22 -16.38
CA LYS A 159 -3.09 -4.28 -15.65
C LYS A 159 -2.18 -5.20 -14.83
N TYR A 160 -0.99 -5.52 -15.34
CA TYR A 160 -0.06 -6.47 -14.73
C TYR A 160 1.05 -5.81 -13.91
N SER A 161 0.95 -4.52 -13.64
CA SER A 161 1.90 -3.81 -12.78
C SER A 161 1.61 -4.09 -11.29
N PRO A 162 2.64 -4.30 -10.45
CA PRO A 162 2.45 -4.62 -9.03
C PRO A 162 1.58 -3.62 -8.25
N TYR A 163 1.61 -2.33 -8.61
CA TYR A 163 0.80 -1.32 -7.93
C TYR A 163 -0.72 -1.47 -8.18
N ASN A 164 -1.11 -2.22 -9.23
CA ASN A 164 -2.52 -2.55 -9.54
C ASN A 164 -3.00 -3.85 -8.88
N ALA A 165 -2.13 -4.57 -8.15
CA ALA A 165 -2.46 -5.84 -7.54
C ALA A 165 -3.67 -5.76 -6.61
N MET A 166 -4.58 -6.74 -6.71
CA MET A 166 -5.69 -6.88 -5.77
C MET A 166 -5.24 -7.59 -4.49
N PRO A 167 -5.75 -7.20 -3.31
CA PRO A 167 -5.46 -7.88 -2.05
C PRO A 167 -6.05 -9.30 -2.03
N ASP A 168 -5.59 -10.12 -1.09
CA ASP A 168 -6.06 -11.48 -0.85
C ASP A 168 -5.74 -11.88 0.59
N ALA A 169 -6.60 -12.66 1.25
CA ALA A 169 -6.29 -13.14 2.59
C ALA A 169 -5.02 -14.02 2.56
N MET A 170 -4.86 -14.88 1.54
CA MET A 170 -3.63 -15.61 1.30
C MET A 170 -2.68 -14.81 0.42
N MET A 171 -2.11 -13.74 0.96
CA MET A 171 -1.08 -12.96 0.30
C MET A 171 0.25 -13.72 0.30
N PHE A 172 0.99 -13.65 -0.82
CA PHE A 172 2.33 -14.22 -0.91
C PHE A 172 3.20 -13.40 -1.86
N ASN A 173 4.45 -13.10 -1.43
CA ASN A 173 5.43 -12.29 -2.18
C ASN A 173 4.85 -10.99 -2.76
N GLN A 174 3.90 -10.35 -2.07
CA GLN A 174 3.18 -9.17 -2.57
C GLN A 174 2.63 -9.37 -3.99
N ARG A 175 2.20 -10.59 -4.33
CA ARG A 175 1.71 -11.01 -5.66
C ARG A 175 2.71 -10.79 -6.81
N LYS A 176 3.97 -10.58 -6.53
CA LYS A 176 4.99 -10.36 -7.56
C LYS A 176 5.50 -11.68 -8.10
N SER A 177 5.31 -11.91 -9.39
CA SER A 177 6.06 -12.89 -10.15
C SER A 177 7.32 -12.20 -10.69
N THR A 178 8.45 -12.50 -10.07
CA THR A 178 9.75 -11.90 -10.41
C THR A 178 10.52 -12.83 -11.34
N LEU A 179 10.94 -12.30 -12.49
CA LEU A 179 11.72 -13.03 -13.49
C LEU A 179 13.01 -12.28 -13.80
N CYS A 180 14.10 -13.01 -13.75
CA CYS A 180 15.42 -12.53 -14.12
C CYS A 180 15.74 -12.91 -15.55
N VAL A 181 15.94 -11.92 -16.41
CA VAL A 181 16.32 -12.08 -17.81
C VAL A 181 17.79 -11.74 -17.96
N THR A 182 18.61 -12.67 -18.40
CA THR A 182 20.07 -12.50 -18.54
C THR A 182 20.51 -12.94 -19.93
N SER A 183 21.35 -12.15 -20.59
CA SER A 183 22.00 -12.54 -21.83
C SER A 183 23.23 -13.39 -21.52
N GLN A 184 23.28 -14.60 -22.08
CA GLN A 184 24.38 -15.54 -21.95
C GLN A 184 24.89 -15.93 -23.38
N GLY A 185 25.85 -15.15 -23.88
CA GLY A 185 26.38 -15.38 -25.23
C GLY A 185 25.31 -15.30 -26.33
N LYS A 186 25.04 -16.41 -27.01
CA LYS A 186 24.00 -16.52 -28.06
C LYS A 186 22.58 -16.78 -27.51
N HIS A 187 22.44 -16.97 -26.18
CA HIS A 187 21.18 -17.35 -25.58
C HIS A 187 20.70 -16.32 -24.58
N ILE A 188 19.40 -16.24 -24.38
CA ILE A 188 18.76 -15.46 -23.32
C ILE A 188 18.17 -16.44 -22.30
N LYS A 189 18.65 -16.37 -21.05
CA LYS A 189 18.13 -17.17 -19.95
C LYS A 189 17.07 -16.36 -19.19
N ILE A 190 15.91 -16.98 -18.94
CA ILE A 190 14.87 -16.44 -18.09
C ILE A 190 14.72 -17.38 -16.90
N GLN A 191 14.94 -16.84 -15.69
CA GLN A 191 14.81 -17.59 -14.45
C GLN A 191 13.71 -16.97 -13.59
N ARG A 192 12.87 -17.82 -12.98
CA ARG A 192 11.98 -17.41 -11.90
C ARG A 192 12.81 -17.19 -10.64
N ASP A 193 12.45 -16.17 -9.87
CA ASP A 193 13.07 -15.90 -8.57
C ASP A 193 12.67 -16.97 -7.54
N ILE A 194 11.46 -17.50 -7.69
CA ILE A 194 10.92 -18.60 -6.88
C ILE A 194 10.40 -19.72 -7.77
N PRO A 195 10.34 -20.98 -7.27
CA PRO A 195 9.82 -22.12 -8.03
C PRO A 195 8.28 -22.06 -8.11
N ASP A 196 7.74 -21.08 -8.83
CA ASP A 196 6.31 -20.92 -9.06
C ASP A 196 5.91 -21.45 -10.44
N TRP A 197 5.27 -22.61 -10.46
CA TRP A 197 4.78 -23.28 -11.67
C TRP A 197 3.33 -22.97 -12.01
N SER A 198 2.73 -21.97 -11.35
CA SER A 198 1.35 -21.56 -11.60
C SER A 198 1.14 -20.82 -12.92
N TYR A 199 2.21 -20.52 -13.66
CA TYR A 199 2.17 -19.87 -14.97
C TYR A 199 3.28 -20.39 -15.89
N LYS A 200 3.06 -20.28 -17.20
CA LYS A 200 4.08 -20.62 -18.22
C LYS A 200 4.93 -19.40 -18.59
N VAL A 201 6.20 -19.63 -18.91
CA VAL A 201 7.13 -18.61 -19.43
C VAL A 201 7.51 -18.98 -20.85
N VAL A 202 7.28 -18.06 -21.79
CA VAL A 202 7.65 -18.20 -23.19
C VAL A 202 8.73 -17.16 -23.52
N ASN A 203 9.88 -17.64 -24.01
CA ASN A 203 11.01 -16.80 -24.38
C ASN A 203 11.09 -16.65 -25.90
N LYS A 204 10.83 -15.45 -26.42
CA LYS A 204 10.97 -15.04 -27.83
C LYS A 204 11.94 -13.85 -27.95
N ILE A 205 12.84 -13.64 -26.98
CA ILE A 205 13.83 -12.57 -27.03
C ILE A 205 14.97 -12.99 -27.98
N ARG A 206 15.37 -12.08 -28.85
CA ARG A 206 16.55 -12.26 -29.71
C ARG A 206 17.76 -11.55 -29.08
N PRO A 207 18.88 -12.25 -28.81
CA PRO A 207 20.12 -11.60 -28.41
C PRO A 207 20.68 -10.79 -29.59
N VAL A 208 21.21 -9.60 -29.29
CA VAL A 208 21.84 -8.75 -30.30
C VAL A 208 23.16 -8.21 -29.79
N ASN A 209 24.10 -7.94 -30.70
CA ASN A 209 25.33 -7.23 -30.39
C ASN A 209 25.08 -5.73 -30.24
N GLY A 210 26.02 -5.01 -29.61
CA GLY A 210 26.02 -3.56 -29.48
C GLY A 210 25.68 -3.05 -28.08
N SER A 211 25.51 -1.74 -27.99
CA SER A 211 25.27 -1.05 -26.72
C SER A 211 23.86 -1.27 -26.16
N CYS A 212 23.73 -1.10 -24.83
CA CYS A 212 22.45 -1.17 -24.13
C CYS A 212 21.65 0.14 -24.33
N LYS A 213 21.00 0.30 -25.49
CA LYS A 213 20.20 1.48 -25.85
C LYS A 213 18.69 1.18 -25.76
N LYS A 214 17.86 2.25 -25.80
CA LYS A 214 16.40 2.16 -25.88
C LYS A 214 15.98 1.17 -26.99
N GLY A 215 15.02 0.27 -26.68
CA GLY A 215 14.58 -0.80 -27.58
C GLY A 215 15.47 -2.05 -27.60
N ARG A 216 16.70 -1.99 -27.05
CA ARG A 216 17.62 -3.14 -26.91
C ARG A 216 18.02 -3.42 -25.47
N SER A 217 17.55 -2.62 -24.52
CA SER A 217 17.91 -2.71 -23.09
C SER A 217 16.86 -3.38 -22.23
N TRP A 218 15.64 -3.52 -22.76
CA TRP A 218 14.51 -4.05 -22.02
C TRP A 218 13.58 -4.89 -22.90
N PRO A 219 13.32 -6.17 -22.59
CA PRO A 219 12.43 -7.00 -23.37
C PRO A 219 10.98 -6.52 -23.26
N ARG A 220 10.19 -6.74 -24.30
CA ARG A 220 8.74 -6.56 -24.26
C ARG A 220 8.11 -7.73 -23.50
N VAL A 221 7.10 -7.45 -22.71
CA VAL A 221 6.37 -8.44 -21.90
C VAL A 221 4.90 -8.37 -22.24
N SER A 222 4.32 -9.49 -22.62
CA SER A 222 2.87 -9.69 -22.73
C SER A 222 2.42 -10.81 -21.81
N ILE A 223 1.21 -10.70 -21.29
CA ILE A 223 0.60 -11.71 -20.43
C ILE A 223 -0.77 -12.03 -21.02
N SER A 224 -1.05 -13.32 -21.20
CA SER A 224 -2.34 -13.84 -21.61
C SER A 224 -2.85 -14.82 -20.56
N GLU A 225 -4.15 -14.80 -20.33
CA GLU A 225 -4.85 -15.73 -19.44
C GLU A 225 -5.76 -16.61 -20.31
N LYS A 226 -5.55 -17.94 -20.28
CA LYS A 226 -6.38 -18.94 -20.96
C LYS A 226 -6.94 -19.89 -19.90
N GLY A 227 -8.21 -19.70 -19.56
CA GLY A 227 -8.83 -20.43 -18.46
C GLY A 227 -8.11 -20.20 -17.13
N SER A 228 -7.64 -21.28 -16.50
CA SER A 228 -6.89 -21.22 -15.23
C SER A 228 -5.38 -21.02 -15.40
N GLU A 229 -4.86 -21.00 -16.63
CA GLU A 229 -3.44 -20.91 -16.91
C GLU A 229 -3.06 -19.51 -17.41
N SER A 230 -2.03 -18.94 -16.80
CA SER A 230 -1.42 -17.67 -17.25
C SER A 230 -0.13 -17.96 -18.01
N VAL A 231 0.08 -17.23 -19.10
CA VAL A 231 1.29 -17.31 -19.92
C VAL A 231 1.95 -15.94 -19.99
N ILE A 232 3.20 -15.84 -19.54
CA ILE A 232 4.02 -14.65 -19.72
C ILE A 232 4.98 -14.86 -20.91
N THR A 233 4.88 -14.00 -21.91
CA THR A 233 5.73 -14.05 -23.09
C THR A 233 6.69 -12.87 -23.10
N PHE A 234 7.97 -13.17 -23.20
CA PHE A 234 9.03 -12.20 -23.41
C PHE A 234 9.42 -12.17 -24.88
N SER A 235 9.52 -10.97 -25.46
CA SER A 235 9.85 -10.77 -26.88
C SER A 235 10.71 -9.53 -27.09
N GLY A 236 11.14 -9.31 -28.35
CA GLY A 236 11.98 -8.19 -28.74
C GLY A 236 13.46 -8.53 -28.75
N LYS A 237 14.31 -7.53 -28.51
CA LYS A 237 15.78 -7.64 -28.60
C LYS A 237 16.39 -7.30 -27.25
N LEU A 238 17.43 -8.05 -26.83
CA LEU A 238 18.24 -7.71 -25.66
C LEU A 238 19.71 -7.73 -26.05
N ALA A 239 20.38 -6.60 -25.86
CA ALA A 239 21.81 -6.50 -26.15
C ALA A 239 22.63 -7.26 -25.10
N LYS A 240 23.66 -8.00 -25.54
CA LYS A 240 24.51 -8.82 -24.66
C LYS A 240 25.12 -8.04 -23.49
N ARG A 241 25.45 -6.77 -23.70
CA ARG A 241 26.02 -5.86 -22.67
C ARG A 241 25.00 -5.32 -21.66
N CYS A 242 23.70 -5.61 -21.82
CA CYS A 242 22.67 -5.09 -20.89
C CYS A 242 22.67 -5.74 -19.50
N GLY A 243 23.38 -6.82 -19.30
CA GLY A 243 23.43 -7.55 -18.02
C GLY A 243 22.07 -8.12 -17.60
N LYS A 244 21.93 -8.43 -16.31
CA LYS A 244 20.69 -8.96 -15.72
C LYS A 244 19.59 -7.88 -15.70
N ARG A 245 18.38 -8.27 -16.10
CA ARG A 245 17.16 -7.46 -15.99
C ARG A 245 16.15 -8.17 -15.09
N THR A 246 15.70 -7.49 -14.05
CA THR A 246 14.67 -8.01 -13.15
C THR A 246 13.32 -7.43 -13.55
N ILE A 247 12.36 -8.30 -13.83
CA ILE A 247 11.03 -7.94 -14.30
C ILE A 247 10.01 -8.50 -13.32
N CYS A 248 9.24 -7.61 -12.70
CA CYS A 248 8.18 -7.95 -11.75
C CYS A 248 6.81 -7.70 -12.39
N LYS A 249 5.97 -8.72 -12.42
CA LYS A 249 4.60 -8.65 -12.94
C LYS A 249 3.65 -9.41 -12.03
N ILE A 250 2.37 -9.07 -12.09
CA ILE A 250 1.30 -9.89 -11.52
C ILE A 250 0.87 -10.89 -12.57
N VAL A 251 1.22 -12.15 -12.40
CA VAL A 251 0.92 -13.18 -13.40
C VAL A 251 -0.09 -14.20 -12.87
N THR A 252 -0.08 -14.45 -11.55
CA THR A 252 -0.84 -15.54 -10.93
C THR A 252 -1.59 -15.10 -9.68
N LYS A 253 -2.43 -15.99 -9.16
CA LYS A 253 -3.08 -15.82 -7.85
C LYS A 253 -2.07 -16.09 -6.74
N PRO A 254 -2.08 -15.30 -5.63
CA PRO A 254 -1.07 -15.44 -4.57
C PRO A 254 -1.13 -16.80 -3.87
N TYR A 255 -2.33 -17.37 -3.65
CA TYR A 255 -2.50 -18.69 -3.07
C TYR A 255 -1.91 -19.82 -3.95
N ARG A 256 -1.93 -19.67 -5.28
CA ARG A 256 -1.27 -20.64 -6.19
C ARG A 256 0.24 -20.52 -6.10
N SER A 257 0.75 -19.28 -6.09
CA SER A 257 2.18 -19.02 -5.94
C SER A 257 2.71 -19.58 -4.62
N PHE A 258 2.00 -19.36 -3.52
CA PHE A 258 2.30 -19.95 -2.22
C PHE A 258 2.33 -21.49 -2.28
N TYR A 259 1.29 -22.10 -2.83
CA TYR A 259 1.19 -23.56 -2.94
C TYR A 259 2.38 -24.18 -3.69
N TYR A 260 2.74 -23.62 -4.86
CA TYR A 260 3.86 -24.15 -5.65
C TYR A 260 5.21 -23.91 -4.98
N ALA A 261 5.40 -22.77 -4.35
CA ALA A 261 6.59 -22.46 -3.58
C ALA A 261 6.74 -23.41 -2.38
N LEU A 262 5.68 -23.56 -1.59
CA LEU A 262 5.66 -24.50 -0.45
C LEU A 262 5.94 -25.93 -0.91
N LYS A 263 5.26 -26.42 -1.95
CA LYS A 263 5.50 -27.76 -2.52
C LYS A 263 6.94 -27.94 -2.99
N GLY A 264 7.53 -26.91 -3.60
CA GLY A 264 8.91 -26.93 -4.05
C GLY A 264 9.91 -27.04 -2.89
N GLU A 265 9.71 -26.27 -1.83
CA GLU A 265 10.54 -26.30 -0.64
C GLU A 265 10.35 -27.61 0.17
N MET A 266 9.11 -28.12 0.28
CA MET A 266 8.84 -29.45 0.86
C MET A 266 9.65 -30.55 0.15
N LYS A 267 9.66 -30.53 -1.21
CA LYS A 267 10.45 -31.50 -1.98
C LYS A 267 11.94 -31.40 -1.68
N LYS A 268 12.51 -30.20 -1.56
CA LYS A 268 13.93 -29.99 -1.21
C LYS A 268 14.28 -30.56 0.16
N ARG A 269 13.35 -30.45 1.12
CA ARG A 269 13.50 -30.97 2.51
C ARG A 269 13.09 -32.43 2.68
N GLY A 270 12.78 -33.14 1.58
CA GLY A 270 12.40 -34.56 1.63
C GLY A 270 10.99 -34.84 2.15
N ILE A 271 10.15 -33.81 2.32
CA ILE A 271 8.75 -33.99 2.73
C ILE A 271 7.95 -34.49 1.53
N LYS A 272 7.39 -35.71 1.62
CA LYS A 272 6.60 -36.33 0.54
C LYS A 272 5.19 -35.74 0.50
N PHE A 273 4.75 -35.29 -0.68
CA PHE A 273 3.42 -34.73 -0.90
C PHE A 273 2.90 -35.07 -2.29
N LYS A 274 1.78 -35.77 -2.38
CA LYS A 274 1.13 -36.15 -3.63
C LYS A 274 -0.21 -35.47 -3.88
N GLY A 275 -0.74 -34.78 -2.86
CA GLY A 275 -2.02 -34.10 -2.91
C GLY A 275 -2.06 -32.87 -3.84
N THR A 276 -3.19 -32.20 -3.82
CA THR A 276 -3.46 -30.99 -4.61
C THR A 276 -3.82 -29.80 -3.73
N ILE A 277 -3.93 -28.62 -4.33
CA ILE A 277 -4.47 -27.45 -3.65
C ILE A 277 -6.00 -27.49 -3.63
N LYS A 278 -6.61 -27.17 -2.50
CA LYS A 278 -8.05 -26.97 -2.34
C LYS A 278 -8.30 -25.61 -1.69
N LEU A 279 -9.34 -24.91 -2.16
CA LEU A 279 -9.79 -23.64 -1.56
C LEU A 279 -11.10 -23.93 -0.83
N ARG A 280 -11.10 -23.87 0.49
CA ARG A 280 -12.29 -24.05 1.32
C ARG A 280 -12.07 -23.49 2.71
N ARG A 281 -13.15 -23.23 3.43
CA ARG A 281 -13.12 -22.79 4.83
C ARG A 281 -12.51 -23.86 5.72
N THR A 282 -11.78 -23.45 6.74
CA THR A 282 -11.24 -24.31 7.78
C THR A 282 -12.38 -25.06 8.48
N PRO A 283 -12.36 -26.41 8.52
CA PRO A 283 -13.36 -27.19 9.25
C PRO A 283 -13.29 -26.96 10.76
N ASN A 284 -14.42 -27.00 11.44
CA ASN A 284 -14.49 -26.80 12.90
C ASN A 284 -13.66 -27.82 13.70
N LYS A 285 -13.50 -29.05 13.17
CA LYS A 285 -12.72 -30.14 13.78
C LYS A 285 -11.24 -30.15 13.37
N ALA A 286 -10.72 -29.06 12.76
CA ALA A 286 -9.31 -28.99 12.42
C ALA A 286 -8.46 -28.80 13.68
N THR A 287 -7.39 -29.58 13.80
CA THR A 287 -6.44 -29.55 14.91
C THR A 287 -5.33 -28.53 14.60
N TYR A 288 -5.04 -27.66 15.56
CA TYR A 288 -3.97 -26.67 15.44
C TYR A 288 -2.58 -27.33 15.50
N LEU A 289 -1.66 -26.85 14.67
CA LEU A 289 -0.25 -27.22 14.69
C LEU A 289 0.58 -26.04 15.21
N PHE A 290 0.71 -24.98 14.41
CA PHE A 290 1.51 -23.81 14.72
C PHE A 290 1.01 -22.59 13.95
N SER A 291 1.62 -21.45 14.24
CA SER A 291 1.38 -20.20 13.53
C SER A 291 2.68 -19.58 13.01
N HIS A 292 2.60 -18.98 11.84
CA HIS A 292 3.61 -18.04 11.34
C HIS A 292 3.15 -16.61 11.64
N LEU A 293 4.04 -15.80 12.21
CA LEU A 293 3.80 -14.39 12.52
C LEU A 293 4.50 -13.48 11.51
N SER A 294 3.80 -12.45 11.07
CA SER A 294 4.39 -11.38 10.23
C SER A 294 5.44 -10.56 10.98
N VAL A 295 6.15 -9.67 10.30
CA VAL A 295 6.82 -8.55 10.96
C VAL A 295 5.81 -7.65 11.67
N PRO A 296 6.20 -6.83 12.68
CA PRO A 296 5.28 -5.95 13.39
C PRO A 296 4.65 -4.90 12.49
N LEU A 297 3.49 -4.38 12.88
CA LEU A 297 2.75 -3.36 12.15
C LEU A 297 3.59 -2.11 11.89
N GLU A 298 4.45 -1.73 12.83
CA GLU A 298 5.35 -0.57 12.68
C GLU A 298 6.18 -0.63 11.39
N ASP A 299 6.81 -1.77 11.13
CA ASP A 299 7.58 -1.98 9.89
C ASP A 299 6.70 -1.90 8.64
N ILE A 300 5.48 -2.43 8.74
CA ILE A 300 4.51 -2.43 7.64
C ILE A 300 4.02 -1.02 7.36
N ILE A 301 3.72 -0.22 8.39
CA ILE A 301 3.35 1.20 8.27
C ILE A 301 4.48 1.97 7.57
N SER A 302 5.72 1.78 8.02
CA SER A 302 6.90 2.41 7.42
C SER A 302 7.05 2.04 5.93
N ILE A 303 6.89 0.76 5.58
CA ILE A 303 6.93 0.32 4.17
C ILE A 303 5.78 0.96 3.37
N ILE A 304 4.57 1.01 3.92
CA ILE A 304 3.40 1.63 3.27
C ILE A 304 3.66 3.12 3.00
N ALA A 305 4.17 3.84 3.98
CA ALA A 305 4.38 5.29 3.87
C ALA A 305 5.60 5.63 2.99
N LYS A 306 6.77 5.06 3.28
CA LYS A 306 8.05 5.37 2.60
C LYS A 306 8.10 4.86 1.17
N LYS A 307 7.59 3.64 0.88
CA LYS A 307 7.57 3.06 -0.48
C LYS A 307 6.24 3.26 -1.21
N SER A 308 5.27 3.91 -0.55
CA SER A 308 3.92 4.12 -1.08
C SER A 308 3.26 2.82 -1.57
N ASN A 309 3.40 1.72 -0.79
CA ASN A 309 2.94 0.39 -1.19
C ASN A 309 1.41 0.29 -1.19
N ASN A 310 0.80 0.21 -2.37
CA ASN A 310 -0.65 0.15 -2.52
C ASN A 310 -1.24 -1.15 -2.00
N LEU A 311 -0.56 -2.27 -2.24
CA LEU A 311 -1.08 -3.58 -1.90
C LEU A 311 -1.13 -3.78 -0.38
N MET A 312 -0.05 -3.42 0.33
CA MET A 312 -0.01 -3.48 1.79
C MET A 312 -1.05 -2.56 2.43
N ALA A 313 -1.25 -1.34 1.89
CA ALA A 313 -2.29 -0.44 2.38
C ALA A 313 -3.71 -1.03 2.22
N ARG A 314 -3.98 -1.72 1.10
CA ARG A 314 -5.25 -2.43 0.89
C ARG A 314 -5.42 -3.61 1.82
N GLN A 315 -4.34 -4.37 2.11
CA GLN A 315 -4.35 -5.46 3.08
C GLN A 315 -4.70 -4.94 4.48
N LEU A 316 -4.04 -3.88 4.93
CA LEU A 316 -4.31 -3.26 6.22
C LEU A 316 -5.76 -2.77 6.33
N MET A 317 -6.27 -2.08 5.29
CA MET A 317 -7.67 -1.67 5.26
C MET A 317 -8.63 -2.86 5.39
N LEU A 318 -8.39 -3.97 4.70
CA LEU A 318 -9.23 -5.17 4.79
C LEU A 318 -9.10 -5.86 6.15
N THR A 319 -7.92 -5.83 6.76
CA THR A 319 -7.70 -6.32 8.14
C THR A 319 -8.56 -5.53 9.13
N LEU A 320 -8.58 -4.20 9.03
CA LEU A 320 -9.45 -3.34 9.85
C LEU A 320 -10.94 -3.65 9.60
N GLY A 321 -11.32 -3.84 8.33
CA GLY A 321 -12.67 -4.26 7.97
C GLY A 321 -13.05 -5.62 8.59
N ALA A 322 -12.15 -6.59 8.57
CA ALA A 322 -12.37 -7.91 9.18
C ALA A 322 -12.47 -7.82 10.71
N LYS A 323 -11.66 -6.98 11.34
CA LYS A 323 -11.70 -6.76 12.80
C LYS A 323 -13.02 -6.15 13.27
N HIS A 324 -13.56 -5.19 12.53
CA HIS A 324 -14.80 -4.48 12.89
C HIS A 324 -16.08 -5.19 12.47
N TYR A 325 -16.07 -5.92 11.35
CA TYR A 325 -17.27 -6.47 10.71
C TYR A 325 -17.18 -7.98 10.46
N GLY A 326 -16.16 -8.66 11.01
CA GLY A 326 -15.97 -10.10 10.86
C GLY A 326 -15.45 -10.54 9.49
N SER A 327 -15.48 -11.84 9.25
CA SER A 327 -15.04 -12.48 7.99
C SER A 327 -15.77 -11.92 6.77
N LEU A 328 -15.19 -12.17 5.58
CA LEU A 328 -15.65 -11.64 4.30
C LEU A 328 -15.57 -10.11 4.27
N ALA A 329 -14.44 -9.59 4.77
CA ALA A 329 -14.18 -8.16 4.68
C ALA A 329 -14.06 -7.69 3.23
N THR A 330 -14.76 -6.61 2.91
CA THR A 330 -14.76 -5.97 1.59
C THR A 330 -14.03 -4.63 1.66
N PRO A 331 -13.62 -4.03 0.52
CA PRO A 331 -13.09 -2.68 0.52
C PRO A 331 -14.04 -1.65 1.15
N TYR A 332 -15.35 -1.80 0.97
CA TYR A 332 -16.35 -0.94 1.58
C TYR A 332 -16.33 -1.02 3.12
N LYS A 333 -16.41 -2.24 3.68
CA LYS A 333 -16.28 -2.48 5.14
C LYS A 333 -14.95 -1.92 5.68
N GLY A 334 -13.86 -2.08 4.93
CA GLY A 334 -12.55 -1.54 5.31
C GLY A 334 -12.51 -0.01 5.35
N GLY A 335 -13.12 0.66 4.37
CA GLY A 335 -13.27 2.10 4.37
C GLY A 335 -14.07 2.61 5.56
N GLN A 336 -15.24 2.01 5.81
CA GLN A 336 -16.10 2.32 6.97
C GLN A 336 -15.37 2.09 8.31
N ALA A 337 -14.56 1.01 8.42
CA ALA A 337 -13.77 0.76 9.63
C ALA A 337 -12.76 1.88 9.89
N ILE A 338 -12.03 2.34 8.86
CA ILE A 338 -11.08 3.44 9.00
C ILE A 338 -11.80 4.73 9.42
N GLU A 339 -12.89 5.09 8.76
CA GLU A 339 -13.69 6.28 9.11
C GLU A 339 -14.20 6.20 10.55
N LYS A 340 -14.75 5.06 10.97
CA LYS A 340 -15.24 4.85 12.35
C LYS A 340 -14.11 4.96 13.37
N ILE A 341 -12.92 4.42 13.09
CA ILE A 341 -11.76 4.50 13.99
C ILE A 341 -11.32 5.96 14.15
N LEU A 342 -11.18 6.70 13.06
CA LEU A 342 -10.69 8.08 13.09
C LEU A 342 -11.72 9.04 13.70
N ASN A 343 -13.02 8.80 13.50
CA ASN A 343 -14.09 9.61 14.10
C ASN A 343 -14.22 9.44 15.62
N ARG A 344 -13.69 8.36 16.21
CA ARG A 344 -13.61 8.22 17.68
C ARG A 344 -12.69 9.27 18.34
N TYR A 345 -11.85 9.90 17.56
CA TYR A 345 -10.86 10.89 17.99
C TYR A 345 -11.10 12.26 17.33
N ASP A 346 -12.27 12.50 16.76
CA ASP A 346 -12.68 13.75 16.09
C ASP A 346 -11.70 14.22 15.00
N ILE A 347 -11.00 13.26 14.34
CA ILE A 347 -10.00 13.56 13.33
C ILE A 347 -10.61 14.01 12.01
N LEU A 348 -11.72 13.39 11.60
CA LEU A 348 -12.34 13.65 10.31
C LEU A 348 -13.44 14.72 10.41
N GLU A 349 -13.46 15.64 9.48
CA GLU A 349 -14.61 16.53 9.29
C GLU A 349 -15.82 15.73 8.78
N TYR A 350 -16.97 15.97 9.40
CA TYR A 350 -18.18 15.21 9.11
C TYR A 350 -18.58 15.27 7.64
N GLY A 351 -18.82 14.12 7.04
CA GLY A 351 -19.33 13.96 5.67
C GLY A 351 -18.35 14.28 4.54
N THR A 352 -17.09 14.67 4.84
CA THR A 352 -16.12 15.11 3.82
C THR A 352 -15.15 14.01 3.34
N THR A 353 -15.15 12.85 4.01
CA THR A 353 -14.20 11.78 3.74
C THR A 353 -14.87 10.59 3.08
N PHE A 354 -14.24 10.04 2.03
CA PHE A 354 -14.62 8.78 1.41
C PHE A 354 -13.39 7.96 1.03
N ILE A 355 -13.29 6.73 1.56
CA ILE A 355 -12.14 5.84 1.40
C ILE A 355 -12.48 4.63 0.53
N ALA A 356 -12.21 4.69 -0.76
CA ALA A 356 -12.57 3.63 -1.71
C ALA A 356 -11.71 2.35 -1.57
N ASN A 357 -10.42 2.47 -1.26
CA ASN A 357 -9.50 1.32 -1.25
C ASN A 357 -8.27 1.43 -0.34
N GLY A 358 -8.19 2.41 0.55
CA GLY A 358 -7.09 2.63 1.50
C GLY A 358 -5.72 2.95 0.89
N SER A 359 -5.53 2.78 -0.42
CA SER A 359 -4.23 3.02 -1.08
C SER A 359 -4.14 4.34 -1.83
N GLY A 360 -5.28 4.96 -2.15
CA GLY A 360 -5.39 6.16 -2.96
C GLY A 360 -5.22 5.93 -4.47
N LEU A 361 -5.16 4.68 -4.92
CA LEU A 361 -5.27 4.36 -6.34
C LEU A 361 -6.76 4.38 -6.74
N SER A 362 -7.36 5.55 -6.61
CA SER A 362 -8.78 5.84 -6.80
C SER A 362 -8.96 7.29 -7.24
N ARG A 363 -10.01 7.56 -8.00
CA ARG A 363 -10.42 8.92 -8.40
C ARG A 363 -11.66 9.40 -7.65
N VAL A 364 -12.26 8.51 -6.86
CA VAL A 364 -13.50 8.80 -6.11
C VAL A 364 -13.28 8.97 -4.61
N SER A 365 -12.09 8.60 -4.09
CA SER A 365 -11.75 8.90 -2.69
C SER A 365 -11.63 10.41 -2.50
N LYS A 366 -12.06 10.89 -1.33
CA LYS A 366 -12.09 12.30 -0.96
C LYS A 366 -11.56 12.51 0.46
N ILE A 367 -10.97 13.64 0.70
CA ILE A 367 -10.49 14.12 2.00
C ILE A 367 -10.27 15.62 1.95
N THR A 368 -10.33 16.31 3.08
CA THR A 368 -9.98 17.71 3.25
C THR A 368 -8.54 17.87 3.76
N ALA A 369 -7.94 19.02 3.54
CA ALA A 369 -6.62 19.32 4.11
C ALA A 369 -6.71 19.46 5.64
N GLN A 370 -7.84 19.96 6.15
CA GLN A 370 -8.13 20.07 7.58
C GLN A 370 -8.12 18.68 8.26
N SER A 371 -8.88 17.70 7.72
CA SER A 371 -8.90 16.34 8.29
C SER A 371 -7.52 15.67 8.30
N LEU A 372 -6.70 15.92 7.27
CA LEU A 372 -5.31 15.46 7.26
C LEU A 372 -4.45 16.20 8.27
N GLY A 373 -4.71 17.49 8.47
CA GLY A 373 -4.07 18.31 9.50
C GLY A 373 -4.35 17.75 10.90
N ASN A 374 -5.62 17.53 11.22
CA ASN A 374 -6.06 16.95 12.49
C ASN A 374 -5.41 15.57 12.76
N LEU A 375 -5.36 14.70 11.73
CA LEU A 375 -4.71 13.39 11.84
C LEU A 375 -3.23 13.52 12.17
N LEU A 376 -2.53 14.40 11.49
CA LEU A 376 -1.09 14.62 11.70
C LEU A 376 -0.84 15.22 13.07
N GLU A 377 -1.63 16.21 13.47
CA GLU A 377 -1.57 16.81 14.80
C GLU A 377 -1.76 15.74 15.89
N HIS A 378 -2.85 14.96 15.82
CA HIS A 378 -3.13 13.88 16.75
C HIS A 378 -2.00 12.83 16.76
N GLY A 379 -1.42 12.53 15.59
CA GLY A 379 -0.30 11.59 15.46
C GLY A 379 0.97 12.10 16.13
N ALA A 380 1.30 13.38 15.95
CA ALA A 380 2.46 14.01 16.58
C ALA A 380 2.33 14.07 18.10
N THR A 381 1.18 14.49 18.59
CA THR A 381 0.90 14.65 20.03
C THR A 381 0.93 13.32 20.79
N ASN A 382 0.33 12.26 20.20
CA ASN A 382 0.18 10.98 20.91
C ASN A 382 1.34 9.99 20.69
N TYR A 383 2.05 10.07 19.56
CA TYR A 383 3.09 9.09 19.18
C TYR A 383 4.45 9.74 18.87
N GLY A 384 4.53 11.05 18.75
CA GLY A 384 5.75 11.82 18.59
C GLY A 384 6.63 11.38 17.43
N GLN A 385 7.93 11.34 17.68
CA GLN A 385 8.95 10.99 16.68
C GLN A 385 8.77 9.60 16.10
N ARG A 386 8.31 8.62 16.91
CA ARG A 386 8.11 7.23 16.44
C ARG A 386 7.12 7.16 15.27
N TRP A 387 6.05 7.95 15.31
CA TRP A 387 5.10 8.06 14.20
C TRP A 387 5.71 8.81 13.02
N MET A 388 6.38 9.94 13.25
CA MET A 388 7.00 10.73 12.19
C MET A 388 8.02 9.91 11.40
N ASP A 389 8.83 9.08 12.04
CA ASP A 389 9.86 8.25 11.42
C ASP A 389 9.31 7.14 10.52
N THR A 390 8.02 6.84 10.60
CA THR A 390 7.37 5.97 9.62
C THR A 390 7.22 6.64 8.25
N LEU A 391 7.29 7.98 8.16
CA LEU A 391 7.15 8.75 6.93
C LEU A 391 8.48 8.88 6.17
N SER A 392 8.40 9.31 4.90
CA SER A 392 9.61 9.57 4.09
C SER A 392 10.34 10.82 4.60
N ILE A 393 11.65 10.72 4.77
CA ILE A 393 12.50 11.84 5.25
C ILE A 393 13.11 12.59 4.05
N ALA A 394 12.99 13.90 4.05
CA ALA A 394 13.46 14.77 2.98
C ALA A 394 14.95 14.59 2.69
N GLY A 395 15.28 14.31 1.43
CA GLY A 395 16.65 14.09 0.96
C GLY A 395 17.27 12.73 1.35
N ILE A 396 16.70 12.02 2.34
CA ILE A 396 17.28 10.81 2.95
C ILE A 396 16.64 9.55 2.40
N ASP A 397 15.32 9.37 2.55
CA ASP A 397 14.68 8.11 2.20
C ASP A 397 13.32 8.25 1.49
N GLY A 398 12.71 7.11 1.21
CA GLY A 398 11.35 6.99 0.68
C GLY A 398 11.13 7.71 -0.66
N THR A 399 9.93 8.25 -0.83
CA THR A 399 9.50 8.90 -2.09
C THR A 399 10.11 10.28 -2.31
N ILE A 400 10.62 10.92 -1.28
CA ILE A 400 11.25 12.23 -1.34
C ILE A 400 12.79 12.19 -1.17
N ARG A 401 13.40 11.02 -1.23
CA ARG A 401 14.84 10.79 -1.13
C ARG A 401 15.70 11.66 -2.06
N ARG A 402 15.14 12.08 -3.20
CA ARG A 402 15.82 12.91 -4.21
C ARG A 402 15.37 14.37 -4.20
N ARG A 403 14.44 14.74 -3.28
CA ARG A 403 14.00 16.12 -3.08
C ARG A 403 14.77 16.74 -1.92
N PHE A 404 14.97 18.03 -1.94
CA PHE A 404 15.56 18.80 -0.85
C PHE A 404 17.01 18.43 -0.47
N ARG A 405 17.78 17.77 -1.35
CA ARG A 405 19.17 17.35 -1.06
C ARG A 405 20.14 18.51 -0.83
N HIS A 406 19.85 19.67 -1.43
CA HIS A 406 20.64 20.88 -1.36
C HIS A 406 19.80 22.04 -0.83
N SER A 407 18.87 21.76 0.06
CA SER A 407 17.94 22.70 0.67
C SER A 407 18.05 22.62 2.18
N THR A 408 17.69 23.69 2.88
CA THR A 408 17.54 23.75 4.34
C THR A 408 16.55 22.72 4.90
N VAL A 409 15.68 22.17 4.05
CA VAL A 409 14.72 21.10 4.40
C VAL A 409 15.36 19.71 4.51
N TYR A 410 16.65 19.54 4.11
CA TYR A 410 17.34 18.24 4.18
C TYR A 410 17.30 17.67 5.61
N GLY A 411 16.72 16.46 5.77
CA GLY A 411 16.54 15.80 7.07
C GLY A 411 15.46 16.40 7.98
N ARG A 412 14.86 17.55 7.64
CA ARG A 412 13.95 18.36 8.47
C ARG A 412 12.48 18.26 8.03
N ALA A 413 12.11 17.28 7.21
CA ALA A 413 10.71 17.07 6.85
C ALA A 413 10.39 15.57 6.72
N TRP A 414 9.26 15.16 7.29
CA TRP A 414 8.73 13.80 7.31
C TRP A 414 7.41 13.78 6.55
N MET A 415 7.41 13.22 5.33
CA MET A 415 6.32 13.46 4.39
C MET A 415 5.78 12.20 3.74
N LYS A 416 4.48 12.23 3.44
CA LYS A 416 3.80 11.30 2.53
C LYS A 416 3.38 12.00 1.25
N THR A 417 3.79 11.46 0.10
CA THR A 417 3.40 11.96 -1.23
C THR A 417 2.21 11.19 -1.81
N GLY A 418 1.42 11.88 -2.65
CA GLY A 418 0.34 11.28 -3.43
C GLY A 418 0.30 11.84 -4.85
N THR A 419 0.45 10.98 -5.87
CA THR A 419 0.44 11.42 -7.28
C THR A 419 -0.36 10.45 -8.14
N ILE A 420 -1.33 10.97 -8.87
CA ILE A 420 -2.01 10.35 -10.02
C ILE A 420 -2.24 11.44 -11.07
N ARG A 421 -2.79 11.09 -12.23
CA ARG A 421 -3.09 12.09 -13.25
C ARG A 421 -3.96 13.22 -12.68
N HIS A 422 -3.53 14.48 -12.85
CA HIS A 422 -4.14 15.72 -12.35
C HIS A 422 -4.14 15.90 -10.82
N VAL A 423 -3.34 15.10 -10.10
CA VAL A 423 -3.19 15.19 -8.64
C VAL A 423 -1.71 15.14 -8.26
N SER A 424 -1.28 16.09 -7.42
CA SER A 424 0.07 16.14 -6.85
C SER A 424 0.02 16.64 -5.42
N ASN A 425 -0.05 15.74 -4.46
CA ASN A 425 -0.27 16.01 -3.04
C ASN A 425 0.95 15.64 -2.20
N ILE A 426 1.08 16.30 -1.06
CA ILE A 426 2.04 15.96 -0.01
C ILE A 426 1.48 16.38 1.34
N ALA A 427 1.72 15.58 2.38
CA ALA A 427 1.29 15.90 3.75
C ALA A 427 2.27 15.26 4.75
N GLY A 428 2.48 15.93 5.88
CA GLY A 428 3.39 15.47 6.93
C GLY A 428 3.88 16.61 7.81
N TYR A 429 5.14 16.56 8.21
CA TYR A 429 5.74 17.47 9.17
C TYR A 429 6.95 18.18 8.58
N VAL A 430 7.17 19.41 9.01
CA VAL A 430 8.36 20.21 8.69
C VAL A 430 8.87 20.82 9.98
N GLU A 431 10.17 20.71 10.21
CA GLU A 431 10.85 21.42 11.29
C GLU A 431 11.27 22.80 10.79
N GLY A 432 10.81 23.83 11.48
CA GLY A 432 11.09 25.22 11.19
C GLY A 432 12.50 25.65 11.61
N ASN A 433 12.84 26.91 11.32
CA ASN A 433 14.14 27.47 11.69
C ASN A 433 14.30 27.67 13.20
N SER A 434 13.19 27.86 13.90
CA SER A 434 13.11 27.93 15.37
C SER A 434 13.32 26.57 16.06
N GLY A 435 13.32 25.45 15.32
CA GLY A 435 13.27 24.09 15.85
C GLY A 435 11.87 23.61 16.17
N ALA A 436 10.84 24.47 16.10
CA ALA A 436 9.45 24.09 16.21
C ALA A 436 9.01 23.22 15.03
N ARG A 437 8.01 22.38 15.22
CA ARG A 437 7.50 21.48 14.19
C ARG A 437 6.09 21.84 13.77
N TYR A 438 5.89 21.76 12.47
CA TYR A 438 4.66 22.19 11.82
C TYR A 438 4.05 21.03 11.04
N VAL A 439 2.75 20.83 11.19
CA VAL A 439 1.92 20.05 10.29
C VAL A 439 1.80 20.83 8.97
N VAL A 440 2.08 20.18 7.86
CA VAL A 440 1.99 20.79 6.52
C VAL A 440 1.24 19.86 5.58
N VAL A 441 0.10 20.34 5.07
CA VAL A 441 -0.73 19.62 4.10
C VAL A 441 -0.90 20.47 2.84
N ILE A 442 -0.57 19.89 1.69
CA ILE A 442 -0.70 20.55 0.38
C ILE A 442 -1.37 19.58 -0.57
N LEU A 443 -2.60 19.90 -0.98
CA LEU A 443 -3.40 19.08 -1.90
C LEU A 443 -3.63 19.86 -3.20
N VAL A 444 -3.07 19.38 -4.31
CA VAL A 444 -3.20 19.99 -5.64
C VAL A 444 -3.97 19.07 -6.56
N ASN A 445 -5.17 19.49 -6.97
CA ASN A 445 -6.06 18.78 -7.89
C ASN A 445 -6.29 19.64 -9.15
N ASP A 446 -5.29 19.75 -10.00
CA ASP A 446 -5.26 20.64 -11.16
C ASP A 446 -4.75 19.91 -12.41
N LYS A 447 -5.26 20.29 -13.62
CA LYS A 447 -4.79 19.73 -14.90
C LYS A 447 -3.27 19.93 -15.09
N LYS A 448 -2.70 21.02 -14.55
CA LYS A 448 -1.28 21.37 -14.59
C LYS A 448 -0.48 20.84 -13.38
N SER A 449 -1.08 20.03 -12.49
CA SER A 449 -0.42 19.51 -11.27
C SER A 449 0.86 18.74 -11.54
N SER A 450 0.97 18.05 -12.68
CA SER A 450 2.18 17.34 -13.09
C SER A 450 3.38 18.25 -13.36
N LEU A 451 3.14 19.50 -13.76
CA LEU A 451 4.16 20.51 -14.04
C LEU A 451 4.48 21.37 -12.81
N TYR A 452 3.43 21.84 -12.14
CA TYR A 452 3.56 22.88 -11.12
C TYR A 452 3.23 22.43 -9.68
N GLY A 453 2.54 21.29 -9.49
CA GLY A 453 2.16 20.84 -8.15
C GLY A 453 3.35 20.58 -7.24
N ARG A 454 4.45 20.02 -7.79
CA ARG A 454 5.70 19.84 -7.03
C ARG A 454 6.36 21.19 -6.70
N LYS A 455 6.31 22.16 -7.62
CA LYS A 455 6.86 23.50 -7.39
C LYS A 455 6.12 24.17 -6.24
N LEU A 456 4.79 24.20 -6.27
CA LEU A 456 3.96 24.72 -5.17
C LEU A 456 4.34 24.07 -3.83
N ALA A 457 4.35 22.73 -3.80
CA ALA A 457 4.66 21.98 -2.59
C ALA A 457 6.08 22.28 -2.04
N ASN A 458 7.10 22.38 -2.92
CA ASN A 458 8.45 22.70 -2.48
C ASN A 458 8.52 24.13 -1.93
N THR A 459 7.91 25.10 -2.62
CA THR A 459 7.89 26.51 -2.17
C THR A 459 7.26 26.65 -0.80
N VAL A 460 6.13 25.97 -0.52
CA VAL A 460 5.47 26.01 0.79
C VAL A 460 6.35 25.36 1.87
N ILE A 461 6.90 24.18 1.60
CA ILE A 461 7.73 23.43 2.56
C ILE A 461 9.01 24.20 2.89
N GLU A 462 9.67 24.78 1.89
CA GLU A 462 10.87 25.60 2.07
C GLU A 462 10.55 26.91 2.81
N TRP A 463 9.37 27.50 2.55
CA TRP A 463 8.93 28.68 3.30
C TRP A 463 8.75 28.37 4.79
N VAL A 464 8.08 27.26 5.13
CA VAL A 464 7.92 26.82 6.54
C VAL A 464 9.27 26.61 7.19
N ALA A 465 10.17 25.85 6.54
CA ALA A 465 11.49 25.54 7.10
C ALA A 465 12.40 26.74 7.32
N ASN A 466 12.21 27.85 6.58
CA ASN A 466 13.10 29.02 6.61
C ASN A 466 12.52 30.21 7.37
N ASN A 467 11.19 30.30 7.55
CA ASN A 467 10.57 31.50 8.10
C ASN A 467 9.78 31.25 9.41
N LEU A 468 9.62 29.99 9.82
CA LEU A 468 8.94 29.63 11.08
C LEU A 468 9.87 29.01 12.13
#